data_b5405ef98ad923fcfad746e136b1dd9c
#
_entry.id   b5405ef98ad923fcfad746e136b1dd9c
#
_cell.length_a   1.000
_cell.length_b   1.000
_cell.length_c   1.000
_cell.angle_alpha   90.00
_cell.angle_beta   90.00
_cell.angle_gamma   90.00
#
_symmetry.space_group_name_H-M   'P 1'
#
loop_
_entity.id
_entity.type
_entity.pdbx_description
1 polymer ?
#
loop_
_entity_poly.entity_id
_entity_poly.type
_entity_poly.pdbx_seq_one_letter_code
_entity_poly.pdbx_strand_id
1 'polypeptide(L)'
;MLFRSVNLTDAQQLAEDAALDLVEIVPNATPPVCKILDFGKYRFLEQKKSSEARKRQKVVEVKEIKLRPGIDDHDYEVKMRSVKRFFDEGDKVKVTLRFRGREMAHQDIGYKLLQRVRTETAPIAKVEAEPLMEGRQMTMVLAPK
;
A
#
# COMPACT_ATOMS: atom_id res chain seq x y z
N MET A 1 -33.03 20.22 1.70
CA MET A 1 -33.44 19.15 0.76
C MET A 1 -34.64 18.44 1.36
N LEU A 2 -35.78 18.46 0.68
CA LEU A 2 -37.02 17.84 1.16
C LEU A 2 -37.08 16.40 0.62
N PHE A 3 -37.11 15.42 1.52
CA PHE A 3 -37.39 14.03 1.19
C PHE A 3 -38.87 13.75 1.29
N ARG A 4 -39.45 13.12 0.28
CA ARG A 4 -40.82 12.64 0.32
C ARG A 4 -40.93 11.28 -0.37
N SER A 5 -41.86 10.48 0.10
CA SER A 5 -42.19 9.21 -0.55
C SER A 5 -43.18 9.45 -1.68
N VAL A 6 -42.85 8.98 -2.87
CA VAL A 6 -43.71 9.07 -4.07
C VAL A 6 -43.68 7.72 -4.79
N ASN A 7 -44.67 7.48 -5.64
CA ASN A 7 -44.65 6.31 -6.50
C ASN A 7 -43.59 6.43 -7.60
N LEU A 8 -43.14 5.33 -8.14
CA LEU A 8 -42.13 5.31 -9.19
C LEU A 8 -42.53 6.13 -10.42
N THR A 9 -43.78 6.01 -10.84
CA THR A 9 -44.33 6.75 -11.98
C THR A 9 -44.27 8.27 -11.76
N ASP A 10 -44.66 8.73 -10.56
CA ASP A 10 -44.58 10.14 -10.20
C ASP A 10 -43.16 10.65 -10.13
N ALA A 11 -42.23 9.81 -9.62
CA ALA A 11 -40.81 10.15 -9.57
C ALA A 11 -40.20 10.28 -10.97
N GLN A 12 -40.56 9.40 -11.89
CA GLN A 12 -40.13 9.45 -13.28
C GLN A 12 -40.68 10.72 -13.97
N GLN A 13 -41.95 11.05 -13.75
CA GLN A 13 -42.55 12.25 -14.30
C GLN A 13 -41.87 13.53 -13.79
N LEU A 14 -41.51 13.58 -12.52
CA LEU A 14 -40.76 14.69 -11.94
C LEU A 14 -39.35 14.85 -12.58
N ALA A 15 -38.69 13.76 -12.88
CA ALA A 15 -37.41 13.78 -13.56
C ALA A 15 -37.54 14.28 -15.01
N GLU A 16 -38.54 13.82 -15.74
CA GLU A 16 -38.85 14.27 -17.11
C GLU A 16 -39.18 15.78 -17.14
N ASP A 17 -40.02 16.25 -16.24
CA ASP A 17 -40.41 17.66 -16.13
C ASP A 17 -39.21 18.57 -15.84
N ALA A 18 -38.24 18.07 -15.09
CA ALA A 18 -36.98 18.77 -14.82
C ALA A 18 -35.92 18.61 -15.92
N ALA A 19 -36.18 17.77 -16.94
CA ALA A 19 -35.21 17.38 -17.98
C ALA A 19 -33.92 16.80 -17.39
N LEU A 20 -34.05 15.99 -16.35
CA LEU A 20 -32.96 15.32 -15.62
C LEU A 20 -33.25 13.83 -15.51
N ASP A 21 -32.30 13.11 -14.95
CA ASP A 21 -32.39 11.68 -14.74
C ASP A 21 -32.83 11.34 -13.31
N LEU A 22 -33.63 10.28 -13.16
CA LEU A 22 -33.94 9.68 -11.87
C LEU A 22 -32.86 8.62 -11.56
N VAL A 23 -32.05 8.88 -10.55
CA VAL A 23 -30.92 8.02 -10.19
C VAL A 23 -31.14 7.38 -8.84
N GLU A 24 -31.02 6.07 -8.78
CA GLU A 24 -31.11 5.28 -7.55
C GLU A 24 -29.78 5.36 -6.78
N ILE A 25 -29.78 6.10 -5.67
CA ILE A 25 -28.57 6.35 -4.86
C ILE A 25 -28.35 5.23 -3.86
N VAL A 26 -29.41 4.76 -3.18
CA VAL A 26 -29.34 3.68 -2.19
C VAL A 26 -30.34 2.60 -2.57
N PRO A 27 -29.94 1.61 -3.39
CA PRO A 27 -30.84 0.56 -3.86
C PRO A 27 -31.27 -0.41 -2.75
N ASN A 28 -30.44 -0.60 -1.73
CA ASN A 28 -30.70 -1.55 -0.65
C ASN A 28 -31.58 -1.00 0.47
N ALA A 29 -31.94 0.28 0.42
CA ALA A 29 -32.85 0.86 1.39
C ALA A 29 -34.29 0.44 1.12
N THR A 30 -35.12 0.40 2.15
CA THR A 30 -36.57 0.10 2.03
C THR A 30 -37.36 1.27 2.61
N PRO A 31 -37.99 2.10 1.77
CA PRO A 31 -37.98 2.12 0.29
C PRO A 31 -36.62 2.59 -0.29
N PRO A 32 -36.28 2.25 -1.56
CA PRO A 32 -35.10 2.74 -2.22
C PRO A 32 -35.03 4.25 -2.29
N VAL A 33 -33.85 4.82 -2.10
CA VAL A 33 -33.64 6.28 -2.16
C VAL A 33 -33.15 6.65 -3.55
N CYS A 34 -33.91 7.52 -4.23
CA CYS A 34 -33.58 8.04 -5.55
C CYS A 34 -33.38 9.56 -5.50
N LYS A 35 -32.62 10.07 -6.45
CA LYS A 35 -32.37 11.49 -6.62
C LYS A 35 -32.50 11.87 -8.09
N ILE A 36 -33.12 13.03 -8.31
CA ILE A 36 -33.24 13.63 -9.65
C ILE A 36 -31.99 14.49 -9.88
N LEU A 37 -31.18 14.10 -10.85
CA LEU A 37 -29.95 14.81 -11.22
C LEU A 37 -29.48 14.40 -12.61
N ASP A 38 -28.49 15.13 -13.15
CA ASP A 38 -27.79 14.71 -14.36
C ASP A 38 -26.84 13.55 -14.04
N PHE A 39 -27.17 12.37 -14.53
CA PHE A 39 -26.40 11.15 -14.27
C PHE A 39 -24.99 11.21 -14.84
N GLY A 40 -24.81 11.78 -16.02
CA GLY A 40 -23.48 11.92 -16.63
C GLY A 40 -22.56 12.78 -15.75
N LYS A 41 -23.04 13.90 -15.28
CA LYS A 41 -22.31 14.80 -14.38
C LYS A 41 -22.05 14.15 -13.01
N TYR A 42 -23.03 13.47 -12.47
CA TYR A 42 -22.89 12.71 -11.20
C TYR A 42 -21.82 11.66 -11.31
N ARG A 43 -21.85 10.82 -12.35
CA ARG A 43 -20.86 9.77 -12.61
C ARG A 43 -19.46 10.35 -12.77
N PHE A 44 -19.32 11.45 -13.48
CA PHE A 44 -18.03 12.13 -13.64
C PHE A 44 -17.47 12.62 -12.30
N LEU A 45 -18.29 13.25 -11.48
CA LEU A 45 -17.88 13.76 -10.15
C LEU A 45 -17.49 12.61 -9.21
N GLU A 46 -18.24 11.50 -9.19
CA GLU A 46 -17.92 10.32 -8.39
C GLU A 46 -16.59 9.68 -8.86
N GLN A 47 -16.38 9.57 -10.16
CA GLN A 47 -15.14 9.05 -10.71
C GLN A 47 -13.94 9.95 -10.40
N LYS A 48 -14.12 11.27 -10.49
CA LYS A 48 -13.11 12.26 -10.11
C LYS A 48 -12.75 12.15 -8.64
N LYS A 49 -13.74 12.09 -7.76
CA LYS A 49 -13.57 11.92 -6.31
C LYS A 49 -12.82 10.63 -5.96
N SER A 50 -13.20 9.52 -6.60
CA SER A 50 -12.52 8.23 -6.44
C SER A 50 -11.05 8.28 -6.91
N SER A 51 -10.79 8.92 -8.04
CA SER A 51 -9.43 9.11 -8.56
C SER A 51 -8.57 9.98 -7.64
N GLU A 52 -9.12 11.08 -7.13
CA GLU A 52 -8.43 11.94 -6.16
C GLU A 52 -8.16 11.21 -4.84
N ALA A 53 -9.10 10.41 -4.36
CA ALA A 53 -8.90 9.59 -3.16
C ALA A 53 -7.76 8.58 -3.34
N ARG A 54 -7.68 7.92 -4.51
CA ARG A 54 -6.55 7.02 -4.83
C ARG A 54 -5.22 7.76 -4.86
N LYS A 55 -5.16 8.97 -5.43
CA LYS A 55 -3.92 9.78 -5.49
C LYS A 55 -3.45 10.21 -4.10
N ARG A 56 -4.37 10.41 -3.16
CA ARG A 56 -4.06 10.77 -1.77
C ARG A 56 -3.64 9.58 -0.91
N GLN A 57 -3.95 8.36 -1.33
CA GLN A 57 -3.51 7.15 -0.64
C GLN A 57 -1.99 7.06 -0.69
N LYS A 58 -1.36 6.97 0.49
CA LYS A 58 0.08 6.72 0.61
C LYS A 58 0.35 5.28 0.14
N VAL A 59 1.09 5.15 -0.94
CA VAL A 59 1.55 3.84 -1.42
C VAL A 59 2.76 3.44 -0.58
N VAL A 60 2.67 2.31 0.12
CA VAL A 60 3.81 1.69 0.79
C VAL A 60 4.58 0.88 -0.24
N GLU A 61 5.79 1.32 -0.55
CA GLU A 61 6.68 0.59 -1.45
C GLU A 61 7.57 -0.37 -0.66
N VAL A 62 8.06 -1.40 -1.35
CA VAL A 62 9.10 -2.30 -0.83
C VAL A 62 10.41 -1.94 -1.49
N LYS A 63 11.32 -1.34 -0.72
CA LYS A 63 12.67 -0.98 -1.17
C LYS A 63 13.62 -2.13 -0.91
N GLU A 64 14.47 -2.46 -1.89
CA GLU A 64 15.45 -3.53 -1.75
C GLU A 64 16.84 -2.97 -1.43
N ILE A 65 17.47 -3.53 -0.41
CA ILE A 65 18.88 -3.30 -0.07
C ILE A 65 19.64 -4.61 -0.25
N LYS A 66 20.68 -4.56 -1.06
CA LYS A 66 21.56 -5.71 -1.35
C LYS A 66 22.82 -5.62 -0.50
N LEU A 67 23.08 -6.71 0.23
CA LEU A 67 24.25 -6.87 1.06
C LEU A 67 25.10 -8.07 0.58
N ARG A 68 26.33 -8.15 1.05
CA ARG A 68 27.23 -9.31 0.88
C ARG A 68 27.72 -9.80 2.24
N PRO A 69 28.01 -11.09 2.41
CA PRO A 69 28.50 -11.64 3.67
C PRO A 69 29.80 -10.97 4.18
N GLY A 70 30.68 -10.62 3.26
CA GLY A 70 31.95 -9.92 3.55
C GLY A 70 31.89 -8.41 3.35
N ILE A 71 30.77 -7.78 3.69
CA ILE A 71 30.62 -6.33 3.58
C ILE A 71 31.55 -5.60 4.56
N ASP A 72 32.20 -4.54 4.08
CA ASP A 72 32.98 -3.62 4.92
C ASP A 72 32.08 -2.79 5.83
N ASP A 73 32.57 -2.46 7.03
CA ASP A 73 31.79 -1.71 8.02
C ASP A 73 31.34 -0.33 7.50
N HIS A 74 32.18 0.33 6.74
CA HIS A 74 31.82 1.62 6.14
C HIS A 74 30.66 1.49 5.14
N ASP A 75 30.71 0.51 4.24
CA ASP A 75 29.62 0.25 3.28
C ASP A 75 28.35 -0.21 3.99
N TYR A 76 28.49 -0.99 5.05
CA TYR A 76 27.38 -1.39 5.91
C TYR A 76 26.69 -0.16 6.53
N GLU A 77 27.42 0.78 7.09
CA GLU A 77 26.83 2.00 7.65
C GLU A 77 26.11 2.87 6.62
N VAL A 78 26.66 2.98 5.40
CA VAL A 78 26.01 3.69 4.29
C VAL A 78 24.67 3.03 3.93
N LYS A 79 24.65 1.70 3.86
CA LYS A 79 23.42 0.93 3.61
C LYS A 79 22.39 1.13 4.73
N MET A 80 22.84 1.11 5.98
CA MET A 80 21.95 1.31 7.13
C MET A 80 21.35 2.72 7.19
N ARG A 81 22.08 3.76 6.77
CA ARG A 81 21.51 5.11 6.60
C ARG A 81 20.39 5.12 5.57
N SER A 82 20.56 4.40 4.46
CA SER A 82 19.52 4.27 3.43
C SER A 82 18.29 3.52 3.96
N VAL A 83 18.50 2.45 4.74
CA VAL A 83 17.41 1.70 5.39
C VAL A 83 16.59 2.60 6.32
N LYS A 84 17.26 3.38 7.18
CA LYS A 84 16.60 4.33 8.08
C LYS A 84 15.78 5.37 7.33
N ARG A 85 16.34 5.93 6.25
CA ARG A 85 15.61 6.88 5.39
C ARG A 85 14.36 6.25 4.78
N PHE A 86 14.42 5.02 4.29
CA PHE A 86 13.24 4.33 3.75
C PHE A 86 12.15 4.10 4.80
N PHE A 87 12.53 3.80 6.04
CA PHE A 87 11.56 3.72 7.13
C PHE A 87 10.93 5.07 7.47
N ASP A 88 11.71 6.17 7.43
CA ASP A 88 11.19 7.53 7.63
C ASP A 88 10.19 7.91 6.53
N GLU A 89 10.38 7.43 5.30
CA GLU A 89 9.45 7.56 4.19
C GLU A 89 8.20 6.67 4.34
N GLY A 90 8.24 5.72 5.28
CA GLY A 90 7.17 4.76 5.55
C GLY A 90 7.15 3.56 4.62
N ASP A 91 8.25 3.27 3.95
CA ASP A 91 8.41 2.12 3.07
C ASP A 91 8.90 0.89 3.82
N LYS A 92 8.60 -0.29 3.27
CA LYS A 92 9.17 -1.55 3.73
C LYS A 92 10.54 -1.75 3.10
N VAL A 93 11.41 -2.46 3.81
CA VAL A 93 12.76 -2.77 3.32
C VAL A 93 12.95 -4.27 3.21
N LYS A 94 13.24 -4.74 1.99
CA LYS A 94 13.70 -6.11 1.73
C LYS A 94 15.21 -6.12 1.74
N VAL A 95 15.80 -6.77 2.73
CA VAL A 95 17.25 -6.97 2.81
C VAL A 95 17.58 -8.27 2.10
N THR A 96 18.34 -8.18 1.02
CA THR A 96 18.78 -9.32 0.22
C THR A 96 20.28 -9.50 0.36
N LEU A 97 20.70 -10.65 0.84
CA LEU A 97 22.09 -11.02 1.02
C LEU A 97 22.45 -12.11 0.00
N ARG A 98 23.32 -11.79 -0.94
CA ARG A 98 23.70 -12.69 -2.02
C ARG A 98 25.03 -13.36 -1.74
N PHE A 99 25.04 -14.68 -1.73
CA PHE A 99 26.23 -15.52 -1.61
C PHE A 99 26.84 -15.79 -2.98
N ARG A 100 28.16 -15.78 -3.08
CA ARG A 100 28.91 -16.11 -4.28
C ARG A 100 29.90 -17.26 -4.01
N GLY A 101 29.93 -18.23 -4.92
CA GLY A 101 30.91 -19.30 -4.90
C GLY A 101 31.08 -19.95 -3.52
N ARG A 102 32.24 -19.78 -2.93
CA ARG A 102 32.62 -20.39 -1.64
C ARG A 102 31.84 -19.85 -0.43
N GLU A 103 31.23 -18.66 -0.56
CA GLU A 103 30.44 -18.06 0.51
C GLU A 103 29.18 -18.88 0.85
N MET A 104 28.71 -19.71 -0.07
CA MET A 104 27.60 -20.65 0.17
C MET A 104 27.89 -21.66 1.29
N ALA A 105 29.13 -21.96 1.56
CA ALA A 105 29.55 -22.84 2.67
C ALA A 105 29.47 -22.10 4.04
N HIS A 106 29.36 -20.78 4.04
CA HIS A 106 29.38 -19.92 5.22
C HIS A 106 28.10 -19.10 5.37
N GLN A 107 26.95 -19.76 5.29
CA GLN A 107 25.63 -19.12 5.42
C GLN A 107 25.41 -18.51 6.82
N ASP A 108 26.11 -19.05 7.84
CA ASP A 108 26.09 -18.53 9.21
C ASP A 108 26.58 -17.07 9.31
N ILE A 109 27.58 -16.69 8.52
CA ILE A 109 28.09 -15.31 8.45
C ILE A 109 27.00 -14.37 7.93
N GLY A 110 26.31 -14.78 6.87
CA GLY A 110 25.18 -14.03 6.32
C GLY A 110 24.02 -13.89 7.30
N TYR A 111 23.68 -14.97 7.99
CA TYR A 111 22.64 -14.95 9.00
C TYR A 111 22.98 -13.99 10.16
N LYS A 112 24.21 -14.02 10.65
CA LYS A 112 24.69 -13.08 11.68
C LYS A 112 24.60 -11.63 11.23
N LEU A 113 24.92 -11.33 9.96
CA LEU A 113 24.79 -10.00 9.40
C LEU A 113 23.31 -9.53 9.38
N LEU A 114 22.39 -10.39 8.97
CA LEU A 114 20.95 -10.08 9.01
C LEU A 114 20.44 -9.90 10.44
N GLN A 115 20.95 -10.67 11.39
CA GLN A 115 20.63 -10.46 12.82
C GLN A 115 21.15 -9.11 13.35
N ARG A 116 22.35 -8.69 12.91
CA ARG A 116 22.85 -7.34 13.20
C ARG A 116 21.91 -6.25 12.68
N VAL A 117 21.47 -6.35 11.41
CA VAL A 117 20.49 -5.44 10.82
C VAL A 117 19.20 -5.42 11.63
N ARG A 118 18.67 -6.58 11.99
CA ARG A 118 17.48 -6.73 12.82
C ARG A 118 17.61 -6.00 14.15
N THR A 119 18.72 -6.22 14.85
CA THR A 119 18.97 -5.63 16.16
C THR A 119 19.09 -4.11 16.08
N GLU A 120 19.81 -3.59 15.08
CA GLU A 120 19.97 -2.15 14.88
C GLU A 120 18.68 -1.44 14.43
N THR A 121 17.79 -2.14 13.74
CA THR A 121 16.51 -1.57 13.27
C THR A 121 15.35 -1.85 14.23
N ALA A 122 15.51 -2.67 15.23
CA ALA A 122 14.47 -3.06 16.19
C ALA A 122 13.69 -1.87 16.81
N PRO A 123 14.32 -0.73 17.17
CA PRO A 123 13.61 0.43 17.69
C PRO A 123 12.64 1.08 16.70
N ILE A 124 12.93 1.03 15.40
CA ILE A 124 12.21 1.76 14.33
C ILE A 124 11.45 0.86 13.36
N ALA A 125 11.72 -0.44 13.39
CA ALA A 125 11.11 -1.41 12.49
C ALA A 125 10.80 -2.73 13.19
N LYS A 126 9.92 -3.49 12.56
CA LYS A 126 9.58 -4.87 12.94
C LYS A 126 9.92 -5.82 11.80
N VAL A 127 10.26 -7.06 12.14
CA VAL A 127 10.46 -8.12 11.14
C VAL A 127 9.10 -8.58 10.64
N GLU A 128 8.87 -8.45 9.34
CA GLU A 128 7.67 -8.94 8.68
C GLU A 128 7.88 -10.36 8.14
N ALA A 129 9.07 -10.62 7.58
CA ALA A 129 9.50 -11.95 7.18
C ALA A 129 10.91 -12.23 7.72
N GLU A 130 11.03 -13.36 8.43
CA GLU A 130 12.31 -13.83 8.98
C GLU A 130 13.30 -14.19 7.87
N PRO A 131 14.61 -14.18 8.17
CA PRO A 131 15.63 -14.57 7.21
C PRO A 131 15.38 -15.95 6.61
N LEU A 132 15.23 -16.01 5.30
CA LEU A 132 14.97 -17.23 4.55
C LEU A 132 15.95 -17.36 3.40
N MET A 133 16.51 -18.58 3.22
CA MET A 133 17.32 -18.90 2.05
C MET A 133 16.44 -19.14 0.82
N GLU A 134 16.72 -18.42 -0.24
CA GLU A 134 16.09 -18.55 -1.54
C GLU A 134 17.17 -18.76 -2.60
N GLY A 135 17.52 -20.02 -2.86
CA GLY A 135 18.61 -20.36 -3.78
C GLY A 135 19.97 -19.91 -3.25
N ARG A 136 20.59 -18.92 -3.90
CA ARG A 136 21.90 -18.37 -3.52
C ARG A 136 21.81 -17.04 -2.77
N GLN A 137 20.68 -16.72 -2.25
CA GLN A 137 20.47 -15.48 -1.51
C GLN A 137 19.64 -15.75 -0.24
N MET A 138 19.86 -14.91 0.74
CA MET A 138 19.08 -14.90 1.98
C MET A 138 18.32 -13.58 2.02
N THR A 139 17.02 -13.65 2.26
CA THR A 139 16.13 -12.47 2.27
C THR A 139 15.47 -12.30 3.61
N MET A 140 15.31 -11.05 4.02
CA MET A 140 14.56 -10.67 5.21
C MET A 140 13.75 -9.41 4.88
N VAL A 141 12.50 -9.34 5.33
CA VAL A 141 11.65 -8.17 5.12
C VAL A 141 11.38 -7.47 6.45
N LEU A 142 11.63 -6.18 6.46
CA LEU A 142 11.39 -5.29 7.58
C LEU A 142 10.30 -4.27 7.22
N ALA A 143 9.41 -4.02 8.15
CA ALA A 143 8.39 -2.99 8.02
C ALA A 143 8.61 -1.89 9.07
N PRO A 144 8.35 -0.62 8.75
CA PRO A 144 8.42 0.46 9.74
C PRO A 144 7.34 0.25 10.83
N LYS A 145 7.65 0.68 12.04
CA LYS A 145 6.68 0.68 13.15
C LYS A 145 5.68 1.78 13.02
#